data_c9e113960ab29a69663815f95765bd93
#
_entry.id   c9e113960ab29a69663815f95765bd93
#
_cell.length_a   1.000
_cell.length_b   1.000
_cell.length_c   1.000
_cell.angle_alpha   90.00
_cell.angle_beta   90.00
_cell.angle_gamma   90.00
#
_symmetry.space_group_name_H-M   'P 1'
#
loop_
_entity.id
_entity.type
_entity.pdbx_description
1 polymer ?
#
loop_
_entity_poly.entity_id
_entity_poly.type
_entity_poly.pdbx_seq_one_letter_code
_entity_poly.pdbx_strand_id
1 'polypeptide(L)'
;GYADAGPTHYITEDFARLRSIINCNIYTTADAGTARRLANKLLKKPEFSYIRFDRHDQPELEVSNFTTDLDYRVMNDTVTENKVIVIGSGKMAHVVRKAYDEQPEKIFGVDLIHAKPFPKTLLNAIAVAKGVIVIDEQTPSGSLGSAVMEECANADILKKIKTITIPETYVFENGGREYLLNKLGLNKDNILKTLNDNF
;
A
#
# COMPACT_ATOMS: atom_id res chain seq x y z
N GLY A 1 -8.11 -11.26 4.11
CA GLY A 1 -8.40 -12.29 4.47
C GLY A 1 -9.35 -13.47 4.48
N TYR A 2 -10.61 -13.29 4.82
CA TYR A 2 -11.61 -14.36 4.81
C TYR A 2 -12.28 -14.45 3.44
N ALA A 3 -11.72 -15.24 2.56
CA ALA A 3 -12.13 -15.30 1.17
C ALA A 3 -13.53 -15.89 0.92
N ASP A 4 -14.06 -16.60 1.91
CA ASP A 4 -15.30 -17.40 1.83
C ASP A 4 -16.35 -17.05 2.92
N ALA A 5 -16.08 -16.02 3.71
CA ALA A 5 -16.94 -15.65 4.84
C ALA A 5 -17.78 -14.38 4.61
N GLY A 6 -17.59 -13.71 3.49
CA GLY A 6 -18.33 -12.51 3.11
C GLY A 6 -18.04 -11.28 3.96
N PRO A 7 -18.79 -10.18 3.75
CA PRO A 7 -18.49 -8.86 4.32
C PRO A 7 -18.65 -8.76 5.84
N THR A 8 -19.19 -9.79 6.51
CA THR A 8 -19.27 -9.84 7.96
C THR A 8 -17.94 -10.22 8.64
N HIS A 9 -16.96 -10.67 7.87
CA HIS A 9 -15.67 -11.16 8.36
C HIS A 9 -14.45 -10.43 7.81
N TYR A 10 -14.63 -9.41 7.02
CA TYR A 10 -13.56 -8.52 6.58
C TYR A 10 -14.01 -7.06 6.67
N ILE A 11 -13.05 -6.19 6.84
CA ILE A 11 -13.26 -4.76 6.90
C ILE A 11 -12.51 -4.09 5.75
N THR A 12 -13.17 -3.18 5.06
CA THR A 12 -12.64 -2.46 3.90
C THR A 12 -12.51 -0.96 4.16
N GLU A 13 -12.75 -0.50 5.37
CA GLU A 13 -12.76 0.90 5.79
C GLU A 13 -12.06 1.15 7.15
N ASP A 14 -11.31 0.17 7.66
CA ASP A 14 -10.57 0.29 8.93
C ASP A 14 -9.53 1.41 8.88
N PHE A 15 -8.76 1.49 7.80
CA PHE A 15 -7.75 2.52 7.62
C PHE A 15 -8.37 3.93 7.66
N ALA A 16 -9.46 4.15 6.93
CA ALA A 16 -10.17 5.42 6.90
C ALA A 16 -10.64 5.87 8.30
N ARG A 17 -11.18 4.94 9.08
CA ARG A 17 -11.69 5.20 10.43
C ARG A 17 -10.55 5.50 11.42
N LEU A 18 -9.48 4.73 11.35
CA LEU A 18 -8.36 4.85 12.29
C LEU A 18 -7.45 6.03 11.99
N ARG A 19 -7.42 6.51 10.75
CA ARG A 19 -6.67 7.73 10.38
C ARG A 19 -7.12 8.96 11.17
N SER A 20 -8.40 9.06 11.55
CA SER A 20 -8.93 10.18 12.30
C SER A 20 -8.52 10.19 13.78
N ILE A 21 -8.04 9.07 14.32
CA ILE A 21 -7.67 8.97 15.73
C ILE A 21 -6.33 9.67 15.97
N ILE A 22 -6.31 10.62 16.87
CA ILE A 22 -5.12 11.41 17.22
C ILE A 22 -4.04 10.49 17.82
N ASN A 23 -2.79 10.68 17.41
CA ASN A 23 -1.62 9.93 17.88
C ASN A 23 -1.68 8.41 17.63
N CYS A 24 -2.60 7.92 16.81
CA CYS A 24 -2.64 6.52 16.40
C CYS A 24 -1.67 6.30 15.24
N ASN A 25 -0.63 5.52 15.47
CA ASN A 25 0.24 5.02 14.38
C ASN A 25 -0.47 3.90 13.63
N ILE A 26 -0.33 3.84 12.31
CA ILE A 26 -0.95 2.78 11.49
C ILE A 26 0.14 2.06 10.70
N TYR A 27 0.25 0.77 10.97
CA TYR A 27 1.19 -0.13 10.31
C TYR A 27 0.46 -1.26 9.57
N THR A 28 1.03 -1.67 8.45
CA THR A 28 0.60 -2.85 7.72
C THR A 28 1.83 -3.66 7.31
N THR A 29 1.80 -4.96 7.50
CA THR A 29 2.94 -5.83 7.18
C THR A 29 2.63 -6.74 6.00
N ALA A 30 3.56 -6.86 5.06
CA ALA A 30 3.40 -7.69 3.88
C ALA A 30 3.89 -9.13 4.07
N ASP A 31 4.72 -9.38 5.10
CA ASP A 31 5.30 -10.70 5.39
C ASP A 31 5.66 -10.87 6.86
N ALA A 32 6.00 -12.10 7.25
CA ALA A 32 6.37 -12.45 8.62
C ALA A 32 7.67 -11.76 9.08
N GLY A 33 8.62 -11.55 8.18
CA GLY A 33 9.88 -10.86 8.48
C GLY A 33 9.64 -9.43 8.92
N THR A 34 8.79 -8.70 8.19
CA THR A 34 8.39 -7.33 8.53
C THR A 34 7.60 -7.28 9.82
N ALA A 35 6.66 -8.21 10.03
CA ALA A 35 5.88 -8.30 11.27
C ALA A 35 6.78 -8.48 12.49
N ARG A 36 7.78 -9.35 12.41
CA ARG A 36 8.76 -9.59 13.48
C ARG A 36 9.61 -8.34 13.78
N ARG A 37 10.08 -7.64 12.73
CA ARG A 37 10.85 -6.38 12.90
C ARG A 37 10.00 -5.31 13.56
N LEU A 38 8.75 -5.15 13.15
CA LEU A 38 7.82 -4.21 13.74
C LEU A 38 7.52 -4.53 15.20
N ALA A 39 7.27 -5.78 15.55
CA ALA A 39 7.08 -6.22 16.92
C ALA A 39 8.30 -5.86 17.80
N ASN A 40 9.52 -6.14 17.33
CA ASN A 40 10.74 -5.78 18.03
C ASN A 40 10.93 -4.25 18.19
N LYS A 41 10.53 -3.44 17.21
CA LYS A 41 10.53 -1.98 17.31
C LYS A 41 9.57 -1.51 18.42
N LEU A 42 8.33 -1.99 18.40
CA LEU A 42 7.29 -1.58 19.34
C LEU A 42 7.52 -2.09 20.78
N LEU A 43 8.17 -3.24 20.95
CA LEU A 43 8.61 -3.72 22.27
C LEU A 43 9.69 -2.83 22.89
N LYS A 44 10.60 -2.30 22.07
CA LYS A 44 11.67 -1.38 22.53
C LYS A 44 11.16 0.02 22.79
N LYS A 45 10.21 0.49 21.98
CA LYS A 45 9.62 1.83 22.09
C LYS A 45 8.11 1.69 21.88
N PRO A 46 7.35 1.44 22.96
CA PRO A 46 5.89 1.34 22.88
C PRO A 46 5.25 2.64 22.40
N GLU A 47 4.31 2.52 21.50
CA GLU A 47 3.51 3.63 20.98
C GLU A 47 2.09 3.18 20.69
N PHE A 48 1.12 4.10 20.76
CA PHE A 48 -0.27 3.79 20.42
C PHE A 48 -0.36 3.48 18.93
N SER A 49 -0.66 2.23 18.60
CA SER A 49 -0.57 1.73 17.23
C SER A 49 -1.73 0.80 16.87
N TYR A 50 -2.20 0.94 15.65
CA TYR A 50 -2.98 -0.06 14.95
C TYR A 50 -2.08 -0.83 13.98
N ILE A 51 -2.09 -2.16 14.07
CA ILE A 51 -1.26 -2.99 13.20
C ILE A 51 -2.17 -3.94 12.43
N ARG A 52 -2.05 -3.89 11.12
CA ARG A 52 -2.79 -4.76 10.21
C ARG A 52 -1.92 -5.93 9.78
N PHE A 53 -2.39 -7.12 10.09
CA PHE A 53 -1.79 -8.37 9.64
C PHE A 53 -2.70 -9.05 8.62
N ASP A 54 -2.10 -9.77 7.67
CA ASP A 54 -2.83 -10.71 6.86
C ASP A 54 -3.19 -11.97 7.69
N ARG A 55 -4.32 -12.60 7.38
CA ARG A 55 -4.70 -13.87 7.99
C ARG A 55 -3.84 -15.04 7.55
N HIS A 56 -3.44 -15.02 6.29
CA HIS A 56 -2.64 -16.08 5.68
C HIS A 56 -1.17 -15.68 5.60
N ASP A 57 -0.31 -16.67 5.76
CA ASP A 57 1.11 -16.48 5.54
C ASP A 57 1.35 -15.97 4.12
N GLN A 58 2.15 -14.93 4.02
CA GLN A 58 2.62 -14.41 2.76
C GLN A 58 4.11 -14.76 2.63
N PRO A 59 4.60 -15.07 1.41
CA PRO A 59 6.03 -15.26 1.20
C PRO A 59 6.78 -14.00 1.60
N GLU A 60 8.05 -14.11 1.94
CA GLU A 60 8.87 -12.92 2.15
C GLU A 60 8.93 -12.09 0.87
N LEU A 61 8.70 -10.80 1.01
CA LEU A 61 8.76 -9.87 -0.11
C LEU A 61 10.22 -9.55 -0.42
N GLU A 62 10.67 -9.90 -1.62
CA GLU A 62 11.99 -9.54 -2.10
C GLU A 62 12.05 -8.03 -2.36
N VAL A 63 12.92 -7.34 -1.65
CA VAL A 63 13.09 -5.89 -1.71
C VAL A 63 14.56 -5.53 -1.64
N SER A 64 14.92 -4.39 -2.24
CA SER A 64 16.30 -3.92 -2.21
C SER A 64 16.70 -3.39 -0.83
N ASN A 65 15.86 -2.55 -0.21
CA ASN A 65 16.19 -1.88 1.02
C ASN A 65 14.98 -1.61 1.91
N PHE A 66 15.22 -1.60 3.23
CA PHE A 66 14.32 -1.03 4.23
C PHE A 66 14.76 0.41 4.53
N THR A 67 13.81 1.29 4.74
CA THR A 67 14.11 2.54 5.43
C THR A 67 14.43 2.26 6.91
N THR A 68 15.25 3.12 7.53
CA THR A 68 15.78 2.89 8.88
C THR A 68 14.74 2.66 9.95
N ASP A 69 13.55 3.28 9.82
CA ASP A 69 12.48 3.23 10.83
C ASP A 69 11.32 2.30 10.47
N LEU A 70 11.49 1.40 9.51
CA LEU A 70 10.41 0.57 8.99
C LEU A 70 9.21 1.37 8.45
N ASP A 71 9.47 2.51 7.84
CA ASP A 71 8.42 3.31 7.25
C ASP A 71 7.92 2.69 5.95
N TYR A 72 8.83 2.29 5.09
CA TYR A 72 8.55 1.59 3.84
C TYR A 72 9.76 0.80 3.33
N ARG A 73 9.52 -0.08 2.39
CA ARG A 73 10.54 -0.81 1.60
C ARG A 73 10.42 -0.43 0.13
N VAL A 74 11.54 -0.51 -0.58
CA VAL A 74 11.58 -0.23 -2.02
C VAL A 74 12.04 -1.46 -2.80
N MET A 75 11.50 -1.64 -4.00
CA MET A 75 11.83 -2.74 -4.91
C MET A 75 13.01 -2.41 -5.80
N ASN A 76 13.40 -1.13 -5.86
CA ASN A 76 14.57 -0.61 -6.57
C ASN A 76 15.15 0.60 -5.83
N ASP A 77 16.40 0.93 -6.12
CA ASP A 77 17.16 1.87 -5.28
C ASP A 77 16.95 3.34 -5.67
N THR A 78 16.50 3.64 -6.90
CA THR A 78 16.48 5.04 -7.38
C THR A 78 15.14 5.39 -8.01
N VAL A 79 14.50 6.42 -7.46
CA VAL A 79 13.40 7.12 -8.10
C VAL A 79 13.94 8.15 -9.10
N THR A 80 13.28 8.29 -10.26
CA THR A 80 13.61 9.29 -11.28
C THR A 80 12.33 9.94 -11.80
N GLU A 81 12.45 11.08 -12.48
CA GLU A 81 11.35 11.80 -13.13
C GLU A 81 10.61 10.98 -14.21
N ASN A 82 11.22 9.91 -14.70
CA ASN A 82 10.63 9.01 -15.70
C ASN A 82 9.88 7.83 -15.08
N LYS A 83 10.01 7.60 -13.77
CA LYS A 83 9.35 6.49 -13.07
C LYS A 83 8.06 6.94 -12.39
N VAL A 84 7.08 6.05 -12.40
CA VAL A 84 5.85 6.18 -11.61
C VAL A 84 6.04 5.41 -10.30
N ILE A 85 5.77 6.06 -9.17
CA ILE A 85 5.75 5.38 -7.89
C ILE A 85 4.47 4.56 -7.80
N VAL A 86 4.61 3.26 -7.53
CA VAL A 86 3.47 2.37 -7.29
C VAL A 86 3.51 1.93 -5.82
N ILE A 87 2.52 2.37 -5.05
CA ILE A 87 2.44 2.14 -3.61
C ILE A 87 1.40 1.05 -3.34
N GLY A 88 1.81 0.00 -2.65
CA GLY A 88 0.94 -0.99 -2.03
C GLY A 88 1.29 -1.18 -0.57
N SER A 89 0.41 -1.81 0.19
CA SER A 89 0.60 -2.10 1.60
C SER A 89 0.08 -3.51 1.90
N GLY A 90 0.79 -4.26 2.73
CA GLY A 90 0.41 -5.64 3.02
C GLY A 90 0.36 -6.54 1.78
N LYS A 91 -0.74 -7.25 1.55
CA LYS A 91 -0.91 -8.10 0.36
C LYS A 91 -0.71 -7.34 -0.95
N MET A 92 -1.09 -6.06 -0.99
CA MET A 92 -0.94 -5.26 -2.21
C MET A 92 0.52 -4.95 -2.54
N ALA A 93 1.44 -4.99 -1.60
CA ALA A 93 2.87 -4.87 -1.88
C ALA A 93 3.38 -6.02 -2.77
N HIS A 94 2.85 -7.24 -2.60
CA HIS A 94 3.16 -8.37 -3.50
C HIS A 94 2.60 -8.18 -4.91
N VAL A 95 1.46 -7.50 -5.04
CA VAL A 95 0.90 -7.15 -6.35
C VAL A 95 1.77 -6.10 -7.04
N VAL A 96 2.23 -5.09 -6.27
CA VAL A 96 3.18 -4.08 -6.76
C VAL A 96 4.49 -4.76 -7.21
N ARG A 97 5.02 -5.72 -6.43
CA ARG A 97 6.23 -6.46 -6.81
C ARG A 97 6.08 -7.15 -8.15
N LYS A 98 4.96 -7.83 -8.39
CA LYS A 98 4.68 -8.49 -9.68
C LYS A 98 4.61 -7.50 -10.86
N ALA A 99 4.05 -6.31 -10.64
CA ALA A 99 4.01 -5.27 -11.67
C ALA A 99 5.41 -4.67 -11.93
N TYR A 100 6.18 -4.45 -10.86
CA TYR A 100 7.56 -3.99 -10.94
C TYR A 100 8.44 -4.96 -11.74
N ASP A 101 8.33 -6.27 -11.49
CA ASP A 101 9.13 -7.28 -12.20
C ASP A 101 8.91 -7.29 -13.72
N GLU A 102 7.74 -6.83 -14.19
CA GLU A 102 7.45 -6.71 -15.63
C GLU A 102 7.94 -5.40 -16.26
N GLN A 103 7.98 -4.28 -15.51
CA GLN A 103 8.38 -2.96 -16.02
C GLN A 103 9.27 -2.21 -15.01
N PRO A 104 10.44 -2.74 -14.64
CA PRO A 104 11.30 -2.15 -13.60
C PRO A 104 11.87 -0.78 -14.00
N GLU A 105 11.96 -0.51 -15.30
CA GLU A 105 12.43 0.77 -15.83
C GLU A 105 11.40 1.90 -15.68
N LYS A 106 10.10 1.57 -15.61
CA LYS A 106 9.00 2.55 -15.47
C LYS A 106 8.44 2.67 -14.07
N ILE A 107 8.60 1.64 -13.24
CA ILE A 107 8.01 1.56 -11.90
C ILE A 107 9.08 1.80 -10.83
N PHE A 108 8.73 2.58 -9.83
CA PHE A 108 9.38 2.59 -8.53
C PHE A 108 8.41 1.97 -7.51
N GLY A 109 8.64 0.69 -7.19
CA GLY A 109 7.74 -0.09 -6.34
C GLY A 109 7.97 0.17 -4.86
N VAL A 110 6.88 0.39 -4.11
CA VAL A 110 6.90 0.69 -2.68
C VAL A 110 5.95 -0.23 -1.92
N ASP A 111 6.47 -0.88 -0.88
CA ASP A 111 5.69 -1.47 0.20
C ASP A 111 5.64 -0.47 1.36
N LEU A 112 4.49 0.17 1.55
CA LEU A 112 4.30 1.14 2.63
C LEU A 112 3.90 0.41 3.91
N ILE A 113 4.79 0.41 4.90
CA ILE A 113 4.62 -0.26 6.18
C ILE A 113 3.96 0.68 7.19
N HIS A 114 4.45 1.90 7.33
CA HIS A 114 3.98 2.92 8.28
C HIS A 114 3.18 3.98 7.53
N ALA A 115 1.87 3.82 7.50
CA ALA A 115 1.00 4.68 6.71
C ALA A 115 0.55 5.95 7.43
N LYS A 116 0.64 5.98 8.77
CA LYS A 116 0.38 7.16 9.59
C LYS A 116 1.31 7.18 10.81
N PRO A 117 2.10 8.27 11.01
CA PRO A 117 2.28 9.40 10.10
C PRO A 117 2.89 8.97 8.76
N PHE A 118 2.57 9.71 7.70
CA PHE A 118 3.09 9.41 6.37
C PHE A 118 4.59 9.77 6.28
N PRO A 119 5.44 8.92 5.68
CA PRO A 119 6.89 9.14 5.63
C PRO A 119 7.28 10.35 4.77
N LYS A 120 7.94 11.33 5.37
CA LYS A 120 8.43 12.53 4.65
C LYS A 120 9.42 12.18 3.53
N THR A 121 10.23 11.15 3.73
CA THR A 121 11.17 10.67 2.69
C THR A 121 10.45 10.13 1.47
N LEU A 122 9.27 9.52 1.65
CA LEU A 122 8.44 9.07 0.53
C LEU A 122 7.79 10.26 -0.20
N LEU A 123 7.39 11.33 0.51
CA LEU A 123 6.93 12.57 -0.12
C LEU A 123 8.02 13.20 -1.01
N ASN A 124 9.27 13.21 -0.54
CA ASN A 124 10.41 13.69 -1.35
C ASN A 124 10.58 12.84 -2.63
N ALA A 125 10.42 11.52 -2.54
CA ALA A 125 10.45 10.64 -3.70
C ALA A 125 9.30 10.94 -4.66
N ILE A 126 8.09 11.17 -4.15
CA ILE A 126 6.90 11.54 -4.94
C ILE A 126 7.13 12.86 -5.69
N ALA A 127 7.77 13.84 -5.07
CA ALA A 127 8.07 15.11 -5.70
C ALA A 127 8.97 14.98 -6.95
N VAL A 128 9.88 13.99 -6.97
CA VAL A 128 10.75 13.69 -8.12
C VAL A 128 10.02 12.88 -9.19
N ALA A 129 9.22 11.90 -8.81
CA ALA A 129 8.61 10.93 -9.71
C ALA A 129 7.70 11.56 -10.78
N LYS A 130 7.43 10.81 -11.86
CA LYS A 130 6.49 11.19 -12.91
C LYS A 130 5.05 11.31 -12.39
N GLY A 131 4.67 10.44 -11.47
CA GLY A 131 3.37 10.39 -10.83
C GLY A 131 3.26 9.23 -9.87
N VAL A 132 2.03 8.96 -9.38
CA VAL A 132 1.78 7.94 -8.36
C VAL A 132 0.58 7.06 -8.72
N ILE A 133 0.72 5.76 -8.50
CA ILE A 133 -0.40 4.80 -8.47
C ILE A 133 -0.44 4.21 -7.06
N VAL A 134 -1.60 4.21 -6.43
CA VAL A 134 -1.83 3.56 -5.13
C VAL A 134 -2.80 2.41 -5.32
N ILE A 135 -2.42 1.21 -4.90
CA ILE A 135 -3.31 0.04 -4.88
C ILE A 135 -3.61 -0.37 -3.44
N ASP A 136 -4.88 -0.47 -3.08
CA ASP A 136 -5.32 -0.70 -1.70
C ASP A 136 -6.57 -1.59 -1.62
N GLU A 137 -6.60 -2.53 -0.68
CA GLU A 137 -7.77 -3.36 -0.37
C GLU A 137 -8.80 -2.60 0.51
N GLN A 138 -9.03 -1.34 0.21
CA GLN A 138 -9.98 -0.47 0.91
C GLN A 138 -10.96 0.16 -0.09
N THR A 139 -12.09 0.63 0.42
CA THR A 139 -12.98 1.53 -0.32
C THR A 139 -12.29 2.87 -0.59
N PRO A 140 -12.66 3.63 -1.64
CA PRO A 140 -11.93 4.83 -2.05
C PRO A 140 -11.83 5.90 -0.96
N SER A 141 -12.93 6.14 -0.25
CA SER A 141 -13.04 7.25 0.71
C SER A 141 -12.17 7.03 1.94
N GLY A 142 -11.20 7.90 2.17
CA GLY A 142 -10.30 7.84 3.32
C GLY A 142 -9.23 6.75 3.23
N SER A 143 -9.12 6.03 2.11
CA SER A 143 -8.11 4.99 1.85
C SER A 143 -6.68 5.50 1.86
N LEU A 144 -5.73 4.61 1.64
CA LEU A 144 -4.32 4.97 1.48
C LEU A 144 -4.11 5.97 0.33
N GLY A 145 -4.86 5.82 -0.77
CA GLY A 145 -4.83 6.78 -1.88
C GLY A 145 -5.27 8.18 -1.47
N SER A 146 -6.33 8.29 -0.65
CA SER A 146 -6.75 9.57 -0.07
C SER A 146 -5.65 10.18 0.82
N ALA A 147 -4.99 9.35 1.64
CA ALA A 147 -3.88 9.82 2.48
C ALA A 147 -2.73 10.39 1.64
N VAL A 148 -2.33 9.69 0.59
CA VAL A 148 -1.27 10.17 -0.32
C VAL A 148 -1.64 11.49 -0.98
N MET A 149 -2.89 11.64 -1.43
CA MET A 149 -3.36 12.90 -2.02
C MET A 149 -3.35 14.06 -1.02
N GLU A 150 -3.83 13.83 0.19
CA GLU A 150 -3.83 14.83 1.28
C GLU A 150 -2.41 15.26 1.65
N GLU A 151 -1.49 14.31 1.81
CA GLU A 151 -0.10 14.60 2.17
C GLU A 151 0.65 15.33 1.04
N CYS A 152 0.39 14.97 -0.22
CA CYS A 152 0.91 15.71 -1.36
C CYS A 152 0.38 17.15 -1.41
N ALA A 153 -0.92 17.35 -1.16
CA ALA A 153 -1.53 18.68 -1.11
C ALA A 153 -0.94 19.53 0.03
N ASN A 154 -0.76 18.94 1.22
CA ASN A 154 -0.15 19.61 2.36
C ASN A 154 1.32 20.01 2.16
N ALA A 155 2.00 19.31 1.25
CA ALA A 155 3.40 19.55 0.90
C ALA A 155 3.58 20.35 -0.40
N ASP A 156 2.52 20.91 -0.97
CA ASP A 156 2.50 21.62 -2.27
C ASP A 156 3.06 20.79 -3.43
N ILE A 157 2.91 19.45 -3.37
CA ILE A 157 3.35 18.52 -4.42
C ILE A 157 2.20 18.28 -5.40
N LEU A 158 2.32 18.85 -6.58
CA LEU A 158 1.36 18.68 -7.68
C LEU A 158 1.77 17.51 -8.57
N LYS A 159 1.17 16.35 -8.35
CA LYS A 159 1.42 15.13 -9.16
C LYS A 159 0.10 14.48 -9.59
N LYS A 160 0.14 13.82 -10.74
CA LYS A 160 -0.97 12.93 -11.14
C LYS A 160 -0.96 11.71 -10.24
N ILE A 161 -2.08 11.48 -9.53
CA ILE A 161 -2.26 10.33 -8.63
C ILE A 161 -3.45 9.52 -9.13
N LYS A 162 -3.26 8.21 -9.26
CA LYS A 162 -4.31 7.23 -9.59
C LYS A 162 -4.44 6.24 -8.46
N THR A 163 -5.68 5.84 -8.17
CA THR A 163 -5.99 4.86 -7.14
C THR A 163 -6.69 3.64 -7.73
N ILE A 164 -6.31 2.46 -7.26
CA ILE A 164 -6.95 1.18 -7.57
C ILE A 164 -7.45 0.64 -6.22
N THR A 165 -8.76 0.64 -6.03
CA THR A 165 -9.40 0.36 -4.73
C THR A 165 -10.57 -0.62 -4.92
N ILE A 166 -11.08 -1.15 -3.82
CA ILE A 166 -12.36 -1.88 -3.81
C ILE A 166 -13.48 -0.88 -4.13
N PRO A 167 -14.45 -1.22 -4.98
CA PRO A 167 -15.64 -0.39 -5.19
C PRO A 167 -16.37 -0.10 -3.87
N GLU A 168 -17.06 1.03 -3.78
CA GLU A 168 -17.85 1.41 -2.60
C GLU A 168 -19.13 0.55 -2.48
N THR A 169 -18.91 -0.75 -2.28
CA THR A 169 -19.97 -1.76 -2.14
C THR A 169 -19.47 -2.94 -1.30
N TYR A 170 -20.40 -3.63 -0.64
CA TYR A 170 -20.07 -4.88 0.03
C TYR A 170 -20.00 -6.03 -0.98
N VAL A 171 -18.93 -6.81 -0.90
CA VAL A 171 -18.72 -7.97 -1.77
C VAL A 171 -19.29 -9.20 -1.07
N PHE A 172 -20.45 -9.66 -1.52
CA PHE A 172 -21.11 -10.86 -0.98
C PHE A 172 -20.68 -12.15 -1.67
N GLU A 173 -19.92 -12.03 -2.73
CA GLU A 173 -19.49 -13.16 -3.53
C GLU A 173 -18.38 -13.95 -2.84
N ASN A 174 -18.42 -15.25 -2.99
CA ASN A 174 -17.39 -16.19 -2.55
C ASN A 174 -16.58 -16.67 -3.77
N GLY A 175 -15.42 -17.23 -3.57
CA GLY A 175 -14.59 -17.76 -4.66
C GLY A 175 -13.09 -17.73 -4.36
N GLY A 176 -12.76 -17.44 -3.11
CA GLY A 176 -11.36 -17.33 -2.67
C GLY A 176 -10.78 -15.94 -2.92
N ARG A 177 -9.76 -15.58 -2.13
CA ARG A 177 -9.18 -14.24 -2.14
C ARG A 177 -8.60 -13.84 -3.49
N GLU A 178 -7.84 -14.71 -4.13
CA GLU A 178 -7.21 -14.40 -5.42
C GLU A 178 -8.26 -14.16 -6.52
N TYR A 179 -9.34 -14.95 -6.52
CA TYR A 179 -10.47 -14.72 -7.42
C TYR A 179 -11.10 -13.34 -7.18
N LEU A 180 -11.41 -13.00 -5.93
CA LEU A 180 -12.02 -11.71 -5.59
C LEU A 180 -11.10 -10.53 -5.92
N LEU A 181 -9.80 -10.61 -5.62
CA LEU A 181 -8.83 -9.57 -5.98
C LEU A 181 -8.79 -9.35 -7.49
N ASN A 182 -8.73 -10.43 -8.28
CA ASN A 182 -8.74 -10.33 -9.74
C ASN A 182 -10.04 -9.72 -10.26
N LYS A 183 -11.19 -10.17 -9.75
CA LYS A 183 -12.49 -9.65 -10.14
C LYS A 183 -12.65 -8.16 -9.83
N LEU A 184 -12.12 -7.70 -8.70
CA LEU A 184 -12.15 -6.30 -8.26
C LEU A 184 -11.05 -5.45 -8.91
N GLY A 185 -10.21 -6.05 -9.76
CA GLY A 185 -9.12 -5.35 -10.42
C GLY A 185 -7.94 -5.00 -9.51
N LEU A 186 -7.84 -5.63 -8.33
CA LEU A 186 -6.71 -5.49 -7.42
C LEU A 186 -5.57 -6.44 -7.81
N ASN A 187 -5.05 -6.27 -9.02
CA ASN A 187 -4.04 -7.13 -9.62
C ASN A 187 -3.00 -6.33 -10.42
N LYS A 188 -1.92 -7.01 -10.81
CA LYS A 188 -0.81 -6.39 -11.54
C LYS A 188 -1.24 -5.84 -12.91
N ASP A 189 -2.15 -6.53 -13.60
CA ASP A 189 -2.56 -6.13 -14.96
C ASP A 189 -3.27 -4.78 -14.95
N ASN A 190 -4.06 -4.51 -13.91
CA ASN A 190 -4.68 -3.20 -13.75
C ASN A 190 -3.67 -2.10 -13.34
N ILE A 191 -2.62 -2.44 -12.58
CA ILE A 191 -1.50 -1.51 -12.35
C ILE A 191 -0.84 -1.15 -13.69
N LEU A 192 -0.46 -2.15 -14.49
CA LEU A 192 0.21 -1.94 -15.78
C LEU A 192 -0.68 -1.19 -16.78
N LYS A 193 -1.97 -1.53 -16.83
CA LYS A 193 -2.95 -0.79 -17.63
C LYS A 193 -3.03 0.67 -17.18
N THR A 194 -3.19 0.91 -15.86
CA THR A 194 -3.27 2.28 -15.30
C THR A 194 -2.00 3.07 -15.59
N LEU A 195 -0.83 2.43 -15.50
CA LEU A 195 0.45 3.01 -15.85
C LEU A 195 0.48 3.47 -17.32
N ASN A 196 0.18 2.58 -18.25
CA ASN A 196 0.24 2.85 -19.69
C ASN A 196 -0.81 3.87 -20.17
N ASP A 197 -2.01 3.86 -19.57
CA ASP A 197 -3.11 4.77 -19.95
C ASP A 197 -2.93 6.19 -19.40
N ASN A 198 -2.10 6.37 -18.37
CA ASN A 198 -2.05 7.64 -17.64
C ASN A 198 -0.68 8.30 -17.58
N PHE A 199 0.38 7.56 -17.78
CA PHE A 199 1.76 8.02 -17.64
C PHE A 199 2.63 7.63 -18.83
#